data_3f01aef2ba37c53cd5ed61159e5899b3
#
_entry.id   3f01aef2ba37c53cd5ed61159e5899b3
#
_cell.length_a   1.000
_cell.length_b   1.000
_cell.length_c   1.000
_cell.angle_alpha   90.00
_cell.angle_beta   90.00
_cell.angle_gamma   90.00
#
_symmetry.space_group_name_H-M   'P 1'
#
loop_
_entity.id
_entity.type
_entity.pdbx_description
1 polymer ?
#
loop_
_entity_poly.entity_id
_entity_poly.type
_entity_poly.pdbx_seq_one_letter_code
_entity_poly.pdbx_strand_id
1 'polypeptide(L)'
;MKKYLFLFIMFVFISGCQTITNKVDTATQKEEKKLSKFLKKKENELKIEFGKPDLIELTKNKNKVLVYYDSKFKIKCERRFEIDKRNTVVGFSSKNCF
;
A
#
# COMPACT_ATOMS: atom_id res chain seq x y z
N MET A 1 -7.36 36.25 -31.82
CA MET A 1 -8.48 35.48 -31.26
C MET A 1 -8.31 33.97 -31.39
N LYS A 2 -7.80 33.43 -32.47
CA LYS A 2 -7.62 31.97 -32.63
C LYS A 2 -6.58 31.37 -31.68
N LYS A 3 -5.57 32.13 -31.24
CA LYS A 3 -4.56 31.66 -30.30
C LYS A 3 -5.10 31.43 -28.89
N TYR A 4 -6.05 32.22 -28.46
CA TYR A 4 -6.64 32.08 -27.11
C TYR A 4 -7.65 30.94 -27.04
N LEU A 5 -8.34 30.68 -28.15
CA LEU A 5 -9.27 29.55 -28.21
C LEU A 5 -8.51 28.20 -28.11
N PHE A 6 -7.36 28.13 -28.77
CA PHE A 6 -6.52 26.92 -28.75
C PHE A 6 -5.93 26.66 -27.35
N LEU A 7 -5.51 27.71 -26.64
CA LEU A 7 -5.03 27.63 -25.26
C LEU A 7 -6.14 27.20 -24.30
N PHE A 8 -7.36 27.68 -24.54
CA PHE A 8 -8.51 27.29 -23.69
C PHE A 8 -8.89 25.81 -23.84
N ILE A 9 -8.82 25.29 -25.06
CA ILE A 9 -9.10 23.88 -25.36
C ILE A 9 -8.02 22.98 -24.72
N MET A 10 -6.75 23.37 -24.73
CA MET A 10 -5.67 22.64 -24.08
C MET A 10 -5.83 22.58 -22.56
N PHE A 11 -6.38 23.64 -21.96
CA PHE A 11 -6.59 23.70 -20.51
C PHE A 11 -7.68 22.74 -20.04
N VAL A 12 -8.69 22.48 -20.86
CA VAL A 12 -9.80 21.56 -20.53
C VAL A 12 -9.35 20.09 -20.52
N PHE A 13 -8.36 19.73 -21.37
CA PHE A 13 -7.84 18.35 -21.42
C PHE A 13 -7.05 17.93 -20.18
N ILE A 14 -6.43 18.87 -19.47
CA ILE A 14 -5.59 18.57 -18.28
C ILE A 14 -6.45 18.21 -17.07
N SER A 15 -7.66 18.76 -16.94
CA SER A 15 -8.52 18.52 -15.76
C SER A 15 -9.20 17.14 -15.75
N GLY A 16 -9.31 16.45 -16.90
CA GLY A 16 -9.93 15.13 -16.98
C GLY A 16 -9.11 13.98 -16.41
N CYS A 17 -7.78 14.10 -16.37
CA CYS A 17 -6.90 13.04 -15.88
C CYS A 17 -6.80 12.97 -14.35
N GLN A 18 -7.08 14.06 -13.65
CA GLN A 18 -6.95 14.13 -12.20
C GLN A 18 -8.03 13.33 -11.44
N THR A 19 -9.21 13.16 -12.01
CA THR A 19 -10.34 12.50 -11.35
C THR A 19 -10.12 10.99 -11.16
N ILE A 20 -9.47 10.33 -12.11
CA ILE A 20 -9.19 8.88 -12.03
C ILE A 20 -8.08 8.60 -11.02
N THR A 21 -7.05 9.45 -10.98
CA THR A 21 -5.93 9.34 -10.05
C THR A 21 -6.38 9.46 -8.59
N ASN A 22 -7.34 10.34 -8.29
CA ASN A 22 -7.85 10.56 -6.94
C ASN A 22 -8.55 9.33 -6.36
N LYS A 23 -9.25 8.53 -7.16
CA LYS A 23 -9.91 7.31 -6.68
C LYS A 23 -8.91 6.23 -6.28
N VAL A 24 -7.86 6.05 -7.06
CA VAL A 24 -6.79 5.08 -6.76
C VAL A 24 -6.03 5.52 -5.52
N ASP A 25 -5.69 6.80 -5.40
CA ASP A 25 -4.99 7.35 -4.24
C ASP A 25 -5.79 7.18 -2.95
N THR A 26 -7.11 7.37 -3.00
CA THR A 26 -7.98 7.19 -1.83
C THR A 26 -7.98 5.74 -1.35
N ALA A 27 -8.05 4.77 -2.26
CA ALA A 27 -8.00 3.34 -1.91
C ALA A 27 -6.65 2.97 -1.31
N THR A 28 -5.54 3.46 -1.88
CA THR A 28 -4.19 3.25 -1.37
C THR A 28 -4.00 3.87 0.01
N GLN A 29 -4.51 5.08 0.24
CA GLN A 29 -4.45 5.75 1.53
C GLN A 29 -5.21 4.99 2.63
N LYS A 30 -6.36 4.41 2.31
CA LYS A 30 -7.12 3.59 3.27
C LYS A 30 -6.34 2.35 3.67
N GLU A 31 -5.69 1.68 2.72
CA GLU A 31 -4.86 0.51 3.00
C GLU A 31 -3.66 0.88 3.87
N GLU A 32 -2.94 1.94 3.53
CA GLU A 32 -1.80 2.42 4.31
C GLU A 32 -2.21 2.81 5.74
N LYS A 33 -3.33 3.48 5.89
CA LYS A 33 -3.87 3.86 7.20
C LYS A 33 -4.21 2.63 8.04
N LYS A 34 -4.79 1.60 7.42
CA LYS A 34 -5.10 0.34 8.08
C LYS A 34 -3.83 -0.37 8.56
N LEU A 35 -2.82 -0.46 7.70
CA LEU A 35 -1.57 -1.13 8.03
C LEU A 35 -0.70 -0.33 9.00
N SER A 36 -0.75 0.99 8.95
CA SER A 36 0.05 1.84 9.83
C SER A 36 -0.29 1.66 11.31
N LYS A 37 -1.48 1.15 11.63
CA LYS A 37 -1.88 0.85 13.00
C LYS A 37 -1.01 -0.21 13.64
N PHE A 38 -0.36 -1.06 12.84
CA PHE A 38 0.50 -2.12 13.32
C PHE A 38 1.94 -1.68 13.56
N LEU A 39 2.32 -0.49 13.12
CA LEU A 39 3.65 0.06 13.39
C LEU A 39 3.87 0.17 14.91
N LYS A 40 5.06 -0.24 15.36
CA LYS A 40 5.46 -0.30 16.77
C LYS A 40 4.72 -1.35 17.60
N LYS A 41 3.83 -2.15 16.98
CA LYS A 41 3.18 -3.27 17.68
C LYS A 41 4.04 -4.53 17.58
N LYS A 42 3.77 -5.48 18.46
CA LYS A 42 4.52 -6.74 18.49
C LYS A 42 4.07 -7.69 17.39
N GLU A 43 4.97 -8.57 16.97
CA GLU A 43 4.70 -9.61 15.96
C GLU A 43 3.46 -10.45 16.32
N ASN A 44 3.27 -10.77 17.59
CA ASN A 44 2.13 -11.56 18.05
C ASN A 44 0.80 -10.87 17.78
N GLU A 45 0.74 -9.55 17.94
CA GLU A 45 -0.48 -8.78 17.65
C GLU A 45 -0.79 -8.81 16.17
N LEU A 46 0.22 -8.74 15.33
CA LEU A 46 0.07 -8.86 13.88
C LEU A 46 -0.47 -10.24 13.50
N LYS A 47 0.05 -11.30 14.10
CA LYS A 47 -0.40 -12.66 13.83
C LYS A 47 -1.82 -12.94 14.30
N ILE A 48 -2.27 -12.25 15.35
CA ILE A 48 -3.66 -12.35 15.81
C ILE A 48 -4.61 -11.80 14.75
N GLU A 49 -4.24 -10.69 14.10
CA GLU A 49 -5.07 -10.05 13.08
C GLU A 49 -5.01 -10.78 11.74
N PHE A 50 -3.82 -11.12 11.26
CA PHE A 50 -3.61 -11.68 9.92
C PHE A 50 -3.37 -13.18 9.91
N GLY A 51 -3.13 -13.79 11.06
CA GLY A 51 -2.83 -15.21 11.16
C GLY A 51 -1.37 -15.52 10.84
N LYS A 52 -1.11 -16.74 10.43
CA LYS A 52 0.23 -17.21 10.07
C LYS A 52 0.64 -16.63 8.72
N PRO A 53 1.86 -16.10 8.59
CA PRO A 53 2.31 -15.56 7.30
C PRO A 53 2.48 -16.67 6.26
N ASP A 54 2.25 -16.32 5.01
CA ASP A 54 2.44 -17.23 3.88
C ASP A 54 3.93 -17.47 3.59
N LEU A 55 4.76 -16.46 3.86
CA LEU A 55 6.19 -16.51 3.62
C LEU A 55 6.90 -15.64 4.65
N ILE A 56 8.09 -16.07 5.06
CA ILE A 56 8.97 -15.31 5.94
C ILE A 56 10.30 -15.12 5.22
N GLU A 57 10.70 -13.86 5.01
CA GLU A 57 11.96 -13.49 4.39
C GLU A 57 12.88 -12.83 5.41
N LEU A 58 14.17 -12.84 5.16
CA LEU A 58 15.16 -12.13 5.97
C LEU A 58 15.74 -10.98 5.16
N THR A 59 15.86 -9.82 5.80
CA THR A 59 16.52 -8.66 5.19
C THR A 59 18.04 -8.71 5.40
N LYS A 60 18.76 -7.81 4.72
CA LYS A 60 20.20 -7.67 4.91
C LYS A 60 20.58 -7.31 6.34
N ASN A 61 19.69 -6.65 7.07
CA ASN A 61 19.90 -6.26 8.46
C ASN A 61 19.49 -7.36 9.46
N LYS A 62 19.17 -8.55 8.96
CA LYS A 62 18.71 -9.70 9.75
C LYS A 62 17.33 -9.51 10.39
N ASN A 63 16.55 -8.55 9.91
CA ASN A 63 15.15 -8.42 10.29
C ASN A 63 14.30 -9.43 9.52
N LYS A 64 13.19 -9.86 10.11
CA LYS A 64 12.23 -10.73 9.41
C LYS A 64 11.23 -9.88 8.64
N VAL A 65 10.80 -10.39 7.50
CA VAL A 65 9.67 -9.82 6.76
C VAL A 65 8.59 -10.89 6.68
N LEU A 66 7.44 -10.61 7.30
CA LEU A 66 6.27 -11.48 7.21
C LEU A 66 5.47 -11.07 5.98
N VAL A 67 5.26 -12.03 5.08
CA VAL A 67 4.57 -11.79 3.82
C VAL A 67 3.22 -12.49 3.84
N TYR A 68 2.15 -11.73 3.58
CA TYR A 68 0.78 -12.21 3.53
C TYR A 68 0.22 -11.98 2.14
N TYR A 69 -0.36 -13.00 1.56
CA TYR A 69 -1.03 -12.91 0.26
C TYR A 69 -2.54 -13.01 0.42
N ASP A 70 -3.25 -12.18 -0.32
CA ASP A 70 -4.69 -12.24 -0.40
C ASP A 70 -5.10 -12.09 -1.86
N SER A 71 -6.18 -12.72 -2.27
CA SER A 71 -6.68 -12.65 -3.65
C SER A 71 -8.07 -12.06 -3.66
N LYS A 72 -8.25 -11.00 -4.46
CA LYS A 72 -9.53 -10.37 -4.67
C LYS A 72 -9.68 -10.06 -6.16
N PHE A 73 -10.74 -10.56 -6.79
CA PHE A 73 -11.01 -10.36 -8.21
C PHE A 73 -9.84 -10.79 -9.12
N LYS A 74 -9.19 -11.91 -8.84
CA LYS A 74 -8.01 -12.43 -9.56
C LYS A 74 -6.76 -11.55 -9.42
N ILE A 75 -6.80 -10.53 -8.58
CA ILE A 75 -5.63 -9.71 -8.27
C ILE A 75 -5.03 -10.16 -6.95
N LYS A 76 -3.75 -10.48 -6.96
CA LYS A 76 -3.04 -10.95 -5.78
C LYS A 76 -2.52 -9.75 -4.99
N CYS A 77 -3.08 -9.55 -3.79
CA CYS A 77 -2.61 -8.54 -2.84
C CYS A 77 -1.45 -9.12 -2.04
N GLU A 78 -0.36 -8.36 -1.94
CA GLU A 78 0.80 -8.74 -1.14
C GLU A 78 1.01 -7.69 -0.06
N ARG A 79 0.98 -8.12 1.20
CA ARG A 79 1.28 -7.28 2.36
C ARG A 79 2.55 -7.78 3.02
N ARG A 80 3.50 -6.87 3.27
CA ARG A 80 4.79 -7.18 3.85
C ARG A 80 4.98 -6.35 5.12
N PHE A 81 5.35 -7.02 6.20
CA PHE A 81 5.63 -6.37 7.49
C PHE A 81 7.04 -6.70 7.92
N GLU A 82 7.87 -5.68 8.10
CA GLU A 82 9.22 -5.85 8.60
C GLU A 82 9.22 -5.90 10.12
N ILE A 83 9.82 -6.93 10.67
CA ILE A 83 9.89 -7.20 12.12
C ILE A 83 11.35 -7.12 12.54
N ASP A 84 11.65 -6.30 13.54
CA ASP A 84 13.01 -6.15 14.06
C ASP A 84 13.39 -7.27 15.03
N LYS A 85 14.60 -7.19 15.59
CA LYS A 85 15.10 -8.19 16.54
C LYS A 85 14.32 -8.22 17.86
N ARG A 86 13.55 -7.18 18.14
CA ARG A 86 12.70 -7.07 19.34
C ARG A 86 11.28 -7.60 19.08
N ASN A 87 11.06 -8.23 17.93
CA ASN A 87 9.75 -8.73 17.49
C ASN A 87 8.71 -7.61 17.37
N THR A 88 9.15 -6.44 16.91
CA THR A 88 8.32 -5.26 16.77
C THR A 88 8.21 -4.88 15.30
N VAL A 89 7.01 -4.48 14.84
CA VAL A 89 6.77 -4.03 13.47
C VAL A 89 7.42 -2.66 13.28
N VAL A 90 8.39 -2.58 12.39
CA VAL A 90 9.11 -1.34 12.10
C VAL A 90 8.82 -0.78 10.71
N GLY A 91 8.17 -1.55 9.85
CA GLY A 91 7.82 -1.10 8.52
C GLY A 91 6.75 -1.98 7.89
N PHE A 92 6.11 -1.47 6.87
CA PHE A 92 5.14 -2.24 6.09
C PHE A 92 5.13 -1.75 4.65
N SER A 93 4.68 -2.61 3.76
CA SER A 93 4.37 -2.24 2.38
C SER A 93 3.22 -3.11 1.88
N SER A 94 2.48 -2.61 0.91
CA SER A 94 1.41 -3.36 0.28
C SER A 94 1.45 -3.14 -1.22
N LYS A 95 1.09 -4.17 -1.97
CA LYS A 95 1.06 -4.14 -3.43
C LYS A 95 -0.24 -4.78 -3.90
N ASN A 96 -0.95 -4.06 -4.77
CA ASN A 96 -2.23 -4.51 -5.34
C ASN A 96 -3.30 -4.80 -4.28
N CYS A 97 -3.28 -4.07 -3.17
CA CYS A 97 -4.28 -4.18 -2.11
C CYS A 97 -5.25 -3.00 -2.19
N PHE A 98 -6.50 -3.28 -2.50
CA PHE A 98 -7.55 -2.27 -2.68
C PHE A 98 -8.70 -2.48 -1.69
#